data_3c1ebdeeb9faf5b356a37b42af97df0a
#
_entry.id   3c1ebdeeb9faf5b356a37b42af97df0a
#
_cell.length_a   1.000
_cell.length_b   1.000
_cell.length_c   1.000
_cell.angle_alpha   90.00
_cell.angle_beta   90.00
_cell.angle_gamma   90.00
#
_symmetry.space_group_name_H-M   'P 1'
#
loop_
_entity.id
_entity.type
_entity.pdbx_description
1 polymer ?
#
loop_
_entity_poly.entity_id
_entity_poly.type
_entity_poly.pdbx_seq_one_letter_code
_entity_poly.pdbx_strand_id
1 'polypeptide(L)'
;GGVRLQGFYWDSQKETNWKVLTNQADELSKYFDLIWVPNSGTPSSYYHNSTSTSMGYDPCFWLTHNSSFGTEDELRTMIATYKAKGTGIIEDVVINHKNGLSDWCDFPAENVKGRNTGKEYKLSWSLADICKNDECANKKDEKGNQKYPVTGAKDTGDNFDGFRDLDHTSA
;
A
#
# COMPACT_ATOMS: atom_id res chain seq x y z
N GLY A 1 -26.50 -12.26 4.36
CA GLY A 1 -25.88 -11.04 3.85
C GLY A 1 -25.36 -10.23 5.00
N GLY A 2 -24.21 -9.62 4.81
CA GLY A 2 -23.58 -8.75 5.82
C GLY A 2 -23.66 -7.30 5.43
N VAL A 3 -23.51 -6.40 6.41
CA VAL A 3 -23.44 -4.96 6.21
C VAL A 3 -21.98 -4.51 6.29
N ARG A 4 -21.51 -3.80 5.28
CA ARG A 4 -20.15 -3.25 5.20
C ARG A 4 -20.17 -1.74 5.34
N LEU A 5 -19.28 -1.22 6.20
CA LEU A 5 -18.99 0.20 6.30
C LEU A 5 -17.75 0.53 5.46
N GLN A 6 -17.81 1.58 4.64
CA GLN A 6 -16.60 2.23 4.14
C GLN A 6 -16.03 3.08 5.27
N GLY A 7 -14.95 2.61 5.89
CA GLY A 7 -14.38 3.17 7.10
C GLY A 7 -13.46 4.37 6.89
N PHE A 8 -13.44 4.94 5.68
CA PHE A 8 -12.61 6.09 5.35
C PHE A 8 -13.21 6.90 4.19
N TYR A 9 -12.74 8.12 4.06
CA TYR A 9 -13.00 9.00 2.92
C TYR A 9 -11.73 9.80 2.61
N TRP A 10 -11.73 10.52 1.50
CA TRP A 10 -10.54 11.26 1.08
C TRP A 10 -10.15 12.30 2.14
N ASP A 11 -8.86 12.34 2.50
CA ASP A 11 -8.27 13.18 3.54
C ASP A 11 -8.76 12.91 4.98
N SER A 12 -9.26 11.71 5.24
CA SER A 12 -9.83 11.35 6.57
C SER A 12 -8.81 10.84 7.60
N GLN A 13 -7.50 11.07 7.42
CA GLN A 13 -6.44 10.51 8.28
C GLN A 13 -6.62 10.84 9.77
N LYS A 14 -7.20 12.00 10.09
CA LYS A 14 -7.46 12.39 11.48
C LYS A 14 -8.73 11.78 12.05
N GLU A 15 -9.74 11.58 11.21
CA GLU A 15 -11.08 11.13 11.60
C GLU A 15 -11.25 9.63 11.53
N THR A 16 -10.44 8.93 10.73
CA THR A 16 -10.59 7.48 10.48
C THR A 16 -9.28 6.70 10.60
N ASN A 17 -8.28 7.24 11.32
CA ASN A 17 -7.05 6.50 11.57
C ASN A 17 -7.29 5.27 12.46
N TRP A 18 -6.28 4.41 12.58
CA TRP A 18 -6.40 3.14 13.30
C TRP A 18 -6.84 3.31 14.75
N LYS A 19 -6.33 4.31 15.45
CA LYS A 19 -6.71 4.60 16.84
C LYS A 19 -8.16 5.07 16.96
N VAL A 20 -8.61 5.94 16.06
CA VAL A 20 -9.99 6.43 16.05
C VAL A 20 -10.95 5.27 15.79
N LEU A 21 -10.68 4.44 14.79
CA LEU A 21 -11.50 3.26 14.50
C LEU A 21 -11.52 2.29 15.67
N THR A 22 -10.38 2.07 16.33
CA THR A 22 -10.31 1.23 17.54
C THR A 22 -11.23 1.76 18.64
N ASN A 23 -11.21 3.07 18.89
CA ASN A 23 -12.06 3.70 19.90
C ASN A 23 -13.55 3.63 19.58
N GLN A 24 -13.91 3.47 18.30
CA GLN A 24 -15.29 3.34 17.84
C GLN A 24 -15.78 1.88 17.77
N ALA A 25 -14.95 0.92 18.12
CA ALA A 25 -15.24 -0.50 17.88
C ALA A 25 -16.48 -0.99 18.62
N ASP A 26 -16.73 -0.54 19.87
CA ASP A 26 -17.90 -0.94 20.63
C ASP A 26 -19.20 -0.53 19.95
N GLU A 27 -19.23 0.63 19.32
CA GLU A 27 -20.41 1.13 18.62
C GLU A 27 -20.54 0.53 17.21
N LEU A 28 -19.48 0.61 16.40
CA LEU A 28 -19.54 0.18 15.00
C LEU A 28 -19.77 -1.33 14.84
N SER A 29 -19.25 -2.16 15.76
CA SER A 29 -19.46 -3.59 15.71
C SER A 29 -20.91 -4.02 15.97
N LYS A 30 -21.76 -3.15 16.47
CA LYS A 30 -23.20 -3.44 16.63
C LYS A 30 -23.94 -3.46 15.30
N TYR A 31 -23.42 -2.74 14.29
CA TYR A 31 -24.15 -2.47 13.05
C TYR A 31 -23.48 -3.04 11.81
N PHE A 32 -22.15 -3.28 11.84
CA PHE A 32 -21.37 -3.65 10.68
C PHE A 32 -20.65 -4.99 10.87
N ASP A 33 -20.77 -5.85 9.89
CA ASP A 33 -20.05 -7.13 9.81
C ASP A 33 -18.62 -6.95 9.31
N LEU A 34 -18.41 -5.95 8.46
CA LEU A 34 -17.12 -5.65 7.82
C LEU A 34 -16.87 -4.14 7.80
N ILE A 35 -15.62 -3.75 7.99
CA ILE A 35 -15.16 -2.37 7.80
C ILE A 35 -14.07 -2.37 6.75
N TRP A 36 -14.25 -1.55 5.71
CA TRP A 36 -13.29 -1.34 4.64
C TRP A 36 -12.38 -0.17 5.02
N VAL A 37 -11.07 -0.43 5.04
CA VAL A 37 -10.02 0.51 5.45
C VAL A 37 -9.04 0.75 4.31
N PRO A 38 -8.31 1.88 4.30
CA PRO A 38 -7.34 2.19 3.25
C PRO A 38 -6.10 1.29 3.33
N ASN A 39 -5.28 1.35 2.28
CA ASN A 39 -4.00 0.64 2.21
C ASN A 39 -3.09 1.04 3.38
N SER A 40 -2.47 0.06 4.01
CA SER A 40 -1.55 0.24 5.14
C SER A 40 -0.08 0.19 4.76
N GLY A 41 0.27 -0.27 3.56
CA GLY A 41 1.65 -0.29 3.10
C GLY A 41 2.27 1.10 3.12
N THR A 42 3.50 1.21 3.61
CA THR A 42 4.16 2.51 3.79
C THR A 42 4.33 3.24 2.45
N PRO A 43 3.72 4.42 2.28
CA PRO A 43 3.91 5.24 1.09
C PRO A 43 5.30 5.89 1.08
N SER A 44 5.83 6.18 -0.11
CA SER A 44 7.10 6.92 -0.23
C SER A 44 7.01 8.32 0.38
N SER A 45 5.88 9.00 0.20
CA SER A 45 5.64 10.32 0.81
C SER A 45 5.72 10.27 2.34
N TYR A 46 5.12 9.27 2.97
CA TYR A 46 5.19 9.08 4.41
C TYR A 46 6.59 8.67 4.89
N TYR A 47 7.29 7.84 4.13
CA TYR A 47 8.65 7.45 4.47
C TYR A 47 9.59 8.65 4.57
N HIS A 48 9.47 9.62 3.66
CA HIS A 48 10.27 10.85 3.68
C HIS A 48 9.76 11.89 4.67
N ASN A 49 8.48 11.92 4.95
CA ASN A 49 7.85 12.89 5.85
C ASN A 49 6.69 12.22 6.61
N SER A 50 6.91 11.92 7.88
CA SER A 50 5.91 11.28 8.76
C SER A 50 4.66 12.13 9.01
N THR A 51 4.65 13.40 8.59
CA THR A 51 3.46 14.26 8.61
C THR A 51 2.65 14.21 7.31
N SER A 52 3.07 13.38 6.34
CA SER A 52 2.34 13.18 5.10
C SER A 52 0.89 12.75 5.35
N THR A 53 -0.01 13.25 4.51
CA THR A 53 -1.43 12.92 4.54
C THR A 53 -1.84 11.95 3.43
N SER A 54 -0.90 11.15 2.91
CA SER A 54 -1.17 10.16 1.86
C SER A 54 -2.30 9.22 2.25
N MET A 55 -3.19 8.97 1.29
CA MET A 55 -4.28 7.99 1.42
C MET A 55 -3.81 6.53 1.18
N GLY A 56 -2.51 6.33 0.87
CA GLY A 56 -1.94 5.00 0.65
C GLY A 56 -1.92 4.54 -0.82
N TYR A 57 -2.31 5.37 -1.78
CA TYR A 57 -2.30 5.02 -3.21
C TYR A 57 -0.94 5.24 -3.89
N ASP A 58 0.08 5.66 -3.14
CA ASP A 58 1.48 5.76 -3.56
C ASP A 58 2.37 4.74 -2.81
N PRO A 59 2.09 3.42 -2.87
CA PRO A 59 2.80 2.41 -2.10
C PRO A 59 4.25 2.31 -2.55
N CYS A 60 5.16 2.32 -1.56
CA CYS A 60 6.57 2.07 -1.77
C CYS A 60 7.00 0.75 -1.11
N PHE A 61 6.44 0.47 0.05
CA PHE A 61 6.64 -0.77 0.80
C PHE A 61 5.35 -1.59 0.82
N TRP A 62 5.45 -2.90 0.63
CA TRP A 62 4.31 -3.80 0.76
C TRP A 62 4.27 -4.54 2.10
N LEU A 63 5.43 -4.75 2.71
CA LEU A 63 5.56 -5.56 3.94
C LEU A 63 5.82 -4.70 5.18
N THR A 64 5.88 -3.39 5.03
CA THR A 64 6.02 -2.41 6.12
C THR A 64 4.74 -1.57 6.18
N HIS A 65 4.16 -1.42 7.38
CA HIS A 65 2.79 -0.95 7.56
C HIS A 65 2.67 0.30 8.44
N ASN A 66 3.64 1.21 8.38
CA ASN A 66 3.49 2.54 8.99
C ASN A 66 3.01 3.53 7.92
N SER A 67 1.94 4.24 8.21
CA SER A 67 1.31 5.16 7.26
C SER A 67 0.71 6.37 7.97
N SER A 68 0.12 7.27 7.18
CA SER A 68 -0.62 8.41 7.72
C SER A 68 -1.84 8.01 8.57
N PHE A 69 -2.28 6.76 8.50
CA PHE A 69 -3.37 6.21 9.32
C PHE A 69 -2.89 5.61 10.65
N GLY A 70 -1.60 5.47 10.85
CA GLY A 70 -1.02 5.00 12.10
C GLY A 70 0.12 4.00 11.90
N THR A 71 0.63 3.50 13.03
CA THR A 71 1.68 2.49 13.06
C THR A 71 1.12 1.09 12.80
N GLU A 72 2.01 0.16 12.47
CA GLU A 72 1.64 -1.26 12.34
C GLU A 72 1.01 -1.81 13.62
N ASP A 73 1.53 -1.44 14.79
CA ASP A 73 0.98 -1.89 16.07
C ASP A 73 -0.44 -1.35 16.30
N GLU A 74 -0.71 -0.11 15.95
CA GLU A 74 -2.05 0.48 16.00
C GLU A 74 -3.02 -0.22 15.03
N LEU A 75 -2.57 -0.56 13.83
CA LEU A 75 -3.34 -1.34 12.86
C LEU A 75 -3.67 -2.74 13.41
N ARG A 76 -2.69 -3.43 13.96
CA ARG A 76 -2.89 -4.77 14.54
C ARG A 76 -3.85 -4.74 15.72
N THR A 77 -3.76 -3.72 16.57
CA THR A 77 -4.70 -3.50 17.68
C THR A 77 -6.11 -3.28 17.17
N MET A 78 -6.30 -2.46 16.15
CA MET A 78 -7.61 -2.24 15.52
C MET A 78 -8.20 -3.54 14.98
N ILE A 79 -7.45 -4.29 14.20
CA ILE A 79 -7.88 -5.58 13.62
C ILE A 79 -8.30 -6.55 14.74
N ALA A 80 -7.48 -6.71 15.77
CA ALA A 80 -7.76 -7.61 16.88
C ALA A 80 -9.00 -7.18 17.68
N THR A 81 -9.17 -5.89 17.91
CA THR A 81 -10.32 -5.33 18.64
C THR A 81 -11.64 -5.61 17.92
N TYR A 82 -11.71 -5.36 16.61
CA TYR A 82 -12.90 -5.65 15.80
C TYR A 82 -13.15 -7.14 15.68
N LYS A 83 -12.10 -7.93 15.43
CA LYS A 83 -12.22 -9.39 15.34
C LYS A 83 -12.82 -10.01 16.62
N ALA A 84 -12.40 -9.55 17.80
CA ALA A 84 -12.94 -9.99 19.08
C ALA A 84 -14.43 -9.66 19.25
N LYS A 85 -14.94 -8.67 18.51
CA LYS A 85 -16.36 -8.27 18.49
C LYS A 85 -17.15 -8.86 17.33
N GLY A 86 -16.54 -9.74 16.54
CA GLY A 86 -17.19 -10.38 15.40
C GLY A 86 -17.25 -9.56 14.12
N THR A 87 -16.54 -8.43 14.04
CA THR A 87 -16.46 -7.58 12.85
C THR A 87 -15.12 -7.81 12.13
N GLY A 88 -15.17 -8.07 10.84
CA GLY A 88 -13.98 -8.24 10.00
C GLY A 88 -13.45 -6.90 9.46
N ILE A 89 -12.18 -6.88 9.10
CA ILE A 89 -11.54 -5.75 8.40
C ILE A 89 -11.19 -6.19 6.99
N ILE A 90 -11.51 -5.33 6.01
CA ILE A 90 -11.10 -5.47 4.62
C ILE A 90 -10.17 -4.31 4.29
N GLU A 91 -8.97 -4.60 3.88
CA GLU A 91 -8.02 -3.57 3.44
C GLU A 91 -8.09 -3.36 1.93
N ASP A 92 -8.02 -2.09 1.51
CA ASP A 92 -7.85 -1.69 0.12
C ASP A 92 -6.37 -1.83 -0.26
N VAL A 93 -5.99 -3.01 -0.75
CA VAL A 93 -4.59 -3.32 -1.05
C VAL A 93 -4.23 -2.82 -2.45
N VAL A 94 -3.22 -1.95 -2.51
CA VAL A 94 -2.71 -1.40 -3.77
C VAL A 94 -1.53 -2.25 -4.25
N ILE A 95 -1.75 -3.10 -5.25
CA ILE A 95 -0.74 -3.99 -5.82
C ILE A 95 -0.48 -3.75 -7.31
N ASN A 96 -1.28 -2.92 -7.97
CA ASN A 96 -1.13 -2.62 -9.39
C ASN A 96 0.19 -1.91 -9.71
N HIS A 97 0.63 -1.02 -8.82
CA HIS A 97 1.75 -0.13 -9.04
C HIS A 97 2.53 0.14 -7.76
N LYS A 98 3.74 0.66 -7.92
CA LYS A 98 4.56 1.18 -6.82
C LYS A 98 5.12 2.55 -7.19
N ASN A 99 5.38 3.34 -6.15
CA ASN A 99 6.20 4.54 -6.23
C ASN A 99 7.63 4.21 -5.80
N GLY A 100 8.63 4.82 -6.43
CA GLY A 100 10.01 4.68 -6.01
C GLY A 100 10.30 5.35 -4.66
N LEU A 101 11.39 4.97 -4.02
CA LEU A 101 11.79 5.52 -2.74
C LEU A 101 12.27 6.97 -2.86
N SER A 102 13.24 7.22 -3.74
CA SER A 102 13.84 8.54 -4.00
C SER A 102 13.94 8.88 -5.47
N ASP A 103 13.74 7.90 -6.34
CA ASP A 103 13.66 8.04 -7.78
C ASP A 103 12.44 7.21 -8.27
N TRP A 104 12.23 7.13 -9.56
CA TRP A 104 11.02 6.52 -10.13
C TRP A 104 10.94 5.01 -9.96
N CYS A 105 12.08 4.31 -10.02
CA CYS A 105 12.12 2.85 -10.08
C CYS A 105 12.96 2.21 -8.96
N ASP A 106 13.40 2.96 -7.98
CA ASP A 106 14.26 2.49 -6.89
C ASP A 106 13.45 1.87 -5.74
N PHE A 107 12.65 0.88 -6.06
CA PHE A 107 11.85 0.18 -5.04
C PHE A 107 12.75 -0.49 -4.01
N PRO A 108 12.49 -0.27 -2.71
CA PRO A 108 13.30 -0.87 -1.66
C PRO A 108 13.11 -2.39 -1.62
N ALA A 109 14.20 -3.12 -1.41
CA ALA A 109 14.10 -4.51 -1.02
C ALA A 109 13.52 -4.59 0.40
N GLU A 110 12.68 -5.59 0.65
CA GLU A 110 12.06 -5.80 1.95
C GLU A 110 12.41 -7.20 2.47
N ASN A 111 12.71 -7.28 3.76
CA ASN A 111 12.91 -8.56 4.44
C ASN A 111 12.25 -8.46 5.82
N VAL A 112 11.13 -9.14 5.97
CA VAL A 112 10.36 -9.12 7.22
C VAL A 112 10.10 -10.54 7.70
N LYS A 113 10.00 -10.69 9.02
CA LYS A 113 9.65 -11.94 9.67
C LYS A 113 8.19 -11.88 10.15
N GLY A 114 7.38 -12.83 9.70
CA GLY A 114 5.99 -12.93 10.14
C GLY A 114 5.89 -13.13 11.64
N ARG A 115 5.19 -12.24 12.36
CA ARG A 115 5.09 -12.26 13.82
C ARG A 115 4.48 -13.55 14.35
N ASN A 116 3.47 -14.09 13.67
CA ASN A 116 2.76 -15.28 14.15
C ASN A 116 3.37 -16.59 13.65
N THR A 117 4.08 -16.57 12.53
CA THR A 117 4.59 -17.78 11.88
C THR A 117 6.10 -17.94 12.02
N GLY A 118 6.82 -16.85 12.29
CA GLY A 118 8.28 -16.81 12.24
C GLY A 118 8.86 -16.96 10.84
N LYS A 119 8.02 -17.09 9.80
CA LYS A 119 8.45 -17.23 8.40
C LYS A 119 9.07 -15.91 7.92
N GLU A 120 10.20 -16.01 7.23
CA GLU A 120 10.78 -14.87 6.52
C GLU A 120 10.09 -14.63 5.20
N TYR A 121 9.84 -13.36 4.90
CA TYR A 121 9.30 -12.87 3.63
C TYR A 121 10.30 -11.88 3.06
N LYS A 122 10.76 -12.14 1.86
CA LYS A 122 11.74 -11.31 1.15
C LYS A 122 11.15 -10.87 -0.18
N LEU A 123 11.23 -9.57 -0.46
CA LEU A 123 10.91 -8.99 -1.76
C LEU A 123 12.14 -8.28 -2.28
N SER A 124 12.45 -8.48 -3.54
CA SER A 124 13.45 -7.72 -4.28
C SER A 124 12.87 -7.33 -5.63
N TRP A 125 13.34 -6.24 -6.18
CA TRP A 125 12.77 -5.62 -7.36
C TRP A 125 13.87 -5.29 -8.37
N SER A 126 13.52 -5.41 -9.65
CA SER A 126 14.36 -5.00 -10.77
C SER A 126 13.53 -4.28 -11.83
N LEU A 127 14.18 -3.72 -12.82
CA LEU A 127 13.48 -3.10 -13.97
C LEU A 127 12.68 -4.11 -14.81
N ALA A 128 12.93 -5.40 -14.63
CA ALA A 128 12.16 -6.48 -15.28
C ALA A 128 10.78 -6.68 -14.62
N ASP A 129 10.55 -6.15 -13.43
CA ASP A 129 9.28 -6.24 -12.72
C ASP A 129 8.32 -5.09 -13.06
N ILE A 130 8.78 -4.13 -13.86
CA ILE A 130 8.00 -2.97 -14.30
C ILE A 130 7.58 -3.18 -15.75
N CYS A 131 6.30 -2.95 -16.03
CA CYS A 131 5.75 -3.09 -17.36
C CYS A 131 6.50 -2.25 -18.39
N LYS A 132 6.87 -2.85 -19.53
CA LYS A 132 7.67 -2.16 -20.57
C LYS A 132 6.95 -0.99 -21.24
N ASN A 133 5.65 -0.87 -21.08
CA ASN A 133 4.84 0.26 -21.56
C ASN A 133 4.47 1.26 -20.46
N ASP A 134 5.07 1.12 -19.26
CA ASP A 134 4.95 2.16 -18.23
C ASP A 134 5.54 3.48 -18.74
N GLU A 135 4.99 4.61 -18.28
CA GLU A 135 5.44 5.95 -18.72
C GLU A 135 6.94 6.20 -18.49
N CYS A 136 7.57 5.52 -17.51
CA CYS A 136 9.00 5.66 -17.24
C CYS A 136 9.87 5.19 -18.41
N ALA A 137 9.36 4.29 -19.25
CA ALA A 137 10.08 3.85 -20.46
C ALA A 137 10.40 4.99 -21.44
N ASN A 138 9.63 6.06 -21.38
CA ASN A 138 9.81 7.24 -22.25
C ASN A 138 10.75 8.32 -21.63
N LYS A 139 11.21 8.13 -20.39
CA LYS A 139 12.13 9.09 -19.77
C LYS A 139 13.54 8.96 -20.34
N LYS A 140 14.14 10.10 -20.58
CA LYS A 140 15.51 10.21 -21.10
C LYS A 140 16.44 10.73 -20.01
N ASP A 141 17.69 10.27 -20.05
CA ASP A 141 18.78 10.84 -19.26
C ASP A 141 19.32 12.12 -19.93
N GLU A 142 20.31 12.75 -19.31
CA GLU A 142 20.94 13.98 -19.81
C GLU A 142 21.61 13.81 -21.18
N LYS A 143 21.96 12.55 -21.54
CA LYS A 143 22.56 12.20 -22.83
C LYS A 143 21.54 11.83 -23.90
N GLY A 144 20.23 11.84 -23.56
CA GLY A 144 19.15 11.47 -24.45
C GLY A 144 18.91 9.95 -24.55
N ASN A 145 19.56 9.13 -23.71
CA ASN A 145 19.33 7.69 -23.64
C ASN A 145 18.11 7.39 -22.76
N GLN A 146 17.49 6.23 -22.97
CA GLN A 146 16.44 5.73 -22.09
C GLN A 146 16.95 5.64 -20.64
N LYS A 147 16.34 6.37 -19.74
CA LYS A 147 16.78 6.43 -18.33
C LYS A 147 16.41 5.15 -17.56
N TYR A 148 15.24 4.59 -17.84
CA TYR A 148 14.73 3.39 -17.19
C TYR A 148 14.42 2.30 -18.23
N PRO A 149 15.36 1.39 -18.50
CA PRO A 149 15.18 0.30 -19.46
C PRO A 149 14.32 -0.83 -18.85
N VAL A 150 13.06 -0.56 -18.64
CA VAL A 150 12.08 -1.52 -18.08
C VAL A 150 11.72 -2.59 -19.11
N THR A 151 11.64 -3.84 -18.67
CA THR A 151 11.50 -5.02 -19.56
C THR A 151 10.39 -5.97 -19.16
N GLY A 152 9.58 -5.63 -18.19
CA GLY A 152 8.42 -6.45 -17.79
C GLY A 152 7.44 -6.67 -18.94
N ALA A 153 6.51 -7.60 -18.79
CA ALA A 153 5.45 -7.83 -19.75
C ALA A 153 4.66 -6.54 -19.99
N LYS A 154 4.07 -6.41 -21.19
CA LYS A 154 3.22 -5.27 -21.48
C LYS A 154 1.97 -5.32 -20.59
N ASP A 155 1.66 -4.21 -19.92
CA ASP A 155 0.37 -4.05 -19.29
C ASP A 155 -0.75 -4.10 -20.35
N THR A 156 -1.78 -4.85 -20.05
CA THR A 156 -2.96 -5.04 -20.92
C THR A 156 -4.17 -4.24 -20.46
N GLY A 157 -4.08 -3.59 -19.29
CA GLY A 157 -5.11 -2.70 -18.76
C GLY A 157 -4.95 -1.26 -19.23
N ASP A 158 -5.72 -0.39 -18.63
CA ASP A 158 -5.59 1.05 -18.81
C ASP A 158 -4.29 1.53 -18.15
N ASN A 159 -3.59 2.42 -18.82
CA ASN A 159 -2.39 3.03 -18.25
C ASN A 159 -2.75 3.86 -17.01
N PHE A 160 -2.01 3.65 -15.94
CA PHE A 160 -2.06 4.49 -14.76
C PHE A 160 -0.80 5.36 -14.71
N ASP A 161 -0.92 6.59 -15.15
CA ASP A 161 0.19 7.55 -15.15
C ASP A 161 0.49 8.02 -13.72
N GLY A 162 1.76 8.26 -13.42
CA GLY A 162 2.23 8.81 -12.13
C GLY A 162 3.02 7.83 -11.26
N PHE A 163 2.74 6.53 -11.32
CA PHE A 163 3.46 5.46 -10.62
C PHE A 163 3.85 4.35 -11.58
N ARG A 164 4.65 3.38 -11.09
CA ARG A 164 5.20 2.33 -11.97
C ARG A 164 4.26 1.13 -11.98
N ASP A 165 3.68 0.82 -13.13
CA ASP A 165 2.87 -0.38 -13.32
C ASP A 165 3.75 -1.62 -13.22
N LEU A 166 3.32 -2.57 -12.40
CA LEU A 166 4.07 -3.78 -12.10
C LEU A 166 3.67 -4.94 -13.00
N ASP A 167 4.66 -5.72 -13.40
CA ASP A 167 4.45 -7.00 -14.09
C ASP A 167 4.26 -8.11 -13.06
N HIS A 168 3.01 -8.50 -12.82
CA HIS A 168 2.67 -9.59 -11.89
C HIS A 168 2.96 -10.99 -12.44
N THR A 169 3.52 -11.10 -13.63
CA THR A 169 3.97 -12.38 -14.22
C THR A 169 5.46 -12.58 -14.07
N SER A 170 6.21 -11.57 -13.59
CA SER A 170 7.63 -11.70 -13.30
C SER A 170 7.87 -12.64 -12.11
N ALA A 171 9.04 -13.31 -12.12
CA ALA A 171 9.37 -14.34 -11.12
C ALA A 171 9.96 -13.75 -9.83
#